data_2ad28bbd6dc1d722b8e271c5991f8ec0
#
_entry.id   2ad28bbd6dc1d722b8e271c5991f8ec0
#
_cell.length_a   1.000
_cell.length_b   1.000
_cell.length_c   1.000
_cell.angle_alpha   90.00
_cell.angle_beta   90.00
_cell.angle_gamma   90.00
#
_symmetry.space_group_name_H-M   'P 1'
#
loop_
_entity.id
_entity.type
_entity.pdbx_description
1 polymer ?
#
loop_
_entity_poly.entity_id
_entity_poly.type
_entity_poly.pdbx_seq_one_letter_code
_entity_poly.pdbx_strand_id
1 'polypeptide(L)'
;MPGETVGLHIFEQRYQVLFNDLEAMHVDEFGIPFCHDSKIWRVGAKMRLVTVQKRHSGGKRDVAVTATGLFRLANMDETPGVVPYPLGEVQEIREWTKWPLGKACADARDALIHDMKSHDMYVGNLENQGLIRLIQHLGIDAMQRAEILSQPSTQAMQQSLLERIEMTRRLIQQSPQDGSSLFVN
;
A
#
# COMPACT_ATOMS: atom_id res chain seq x y z
N MET A 1 -0.53 -2.17 -1.41
CA MET A 1 -1.44 -1.39 -2.28
C MET A 1 -2.35 -2.33 -3.05
N PRO A 2 -3.55 -1.94 -3.49
CA PRO A 2 -4.44 -2.81 -4.24
C PRO A 2 -3.78 -3.43 -5.48
N GLY A 3 -3.92 -4.76 -5.63
CA GLY A 3 -3.26 -5.56 -6.66
C GLY A 3 -1.87 -6.08 -6.29
N GLU A 4 -1.28 -5.63 -5.18
CA GLU A 4 -0.03 -6.20 -4.68
C GLU A 4 -0.30 -7.52 -3.94
N THR A 5 0.57 -8.51 -4.18
CA THR A 5 0.56 -9.79 -3.46
C THR A 5 1.78 -9.87 -2.57
N VAL A 6 1.57 -10.27 -1.32
CA VAL A 6 2.63 -10.41 -0.32
C VAL A 6 2.57 -11.78 0.35
N GLY A 7 3.74 -12.28 0.75
CA GLY A 7 3.87 -13.48 1.58
C GLY A 7 3.77 -13.11 3.06
N LEU A 8 3.04 -13.92 3.84
CA LEU A 8 2.96 -13.79 5.28
C LEU A 8 3.30 -15.12 5.94
N HIS A 9 4.05 -15.05 7.04
CA HIS A 9 4.26 -16.19 7.95
C HIS A 9 3.31 -16.09 9.14
N ILE A 10 2.34 -17.00 9.20
CA ILE A 10 1.30 -17.01 10.24
C ILE A 10 1.75 -17.93 11.37
N PHE A 11 2.19 -17.37 12.48
CA PHE A 11 2.71 -18.12 13.63
C PHE A 11 1.92 -17.86 14.93
N GLU A 12 1.31 -16.68 15.09
CA GLU A 12 0.49 -16.37 16.26
C GLU A 12 -0.84 -17.13 16.22
N GLN A 13 -1.24 -17.72 17.36
CA GLN A 13 -2.43 -18.55 17.44
C GLN A 13 -3.71 -17.81 17.02
N ARG A 14 -3.86 -16.54 17.40
CA ARG A 14 -5.01 -15.71 17.01
C ARG A 14 -5.14 -15.57 15.50
N TYR A 15 -4.02 -15.39 14.80
CA TYR A 15 -4.03 -15.29 13.33
C TYR A 15 -4.15 -16.66 12.66
N GLN A 16 -3.70 -17.76 13.31
CA GLN A 16 -3.98 -19.10 12.80
C GLN A 16 -5.49 -19.37 12.75
N VAL A 17 -6.26 -18.89 13.76
CA VAL A 17 -7.73 -18.99 13.75
C VAL A 17 -8.32 -18.15 12.59
N LEU A 18 -7.90 -16.89 12.43
CA LEU A 18 -8.34 -16.05 11.29
C LEU A 18 -8.12 -16.77 9.95
N PHE A 19 -6.93 -17.35 9.76
CA PHE A 19 -6.62 -18.05 8.51
C PHE A 19 -7.35 -19.39 8.36
N ASN A 20 -7.77 -20.04 9.44
CA ASN A 20 -8.70 -21.18 9.37
C ASN A 20 -10.08 -20.72 8.87
N ASP A 21 -10.58 -19.59 9.38
CA ASP A 21 -11.87 -19.03 8.96
C ASP A 21 -11.84 -18.58 7.49
N LEU A 22 -10.71 -18.00 7.02
CA LEU A 22 -10.51 -17.66 5.61
C LEU A 22 -10.47 -18.89 4.69
N GLU A 23 -9.80 -19.96 5.11
CA GLU A 23 -9.74 -21.21 4.35
C GLU A 23 -11.10 -21.94 4.33
N ALA A 24 -11.87 -21.84 5.42
CA ALA A 24 -13.23 -22.38 5.52
C ALA A 24 -14.29 -21.50 4.85
N MET A 25 -13.91 -20.35 4.29
CA MET A 25 -14.81 -19.34 3.70
C MET A 25 -15.88 -18.80 4.69
N HIS A 26 -15.58 -18.82 5.98
CA HIS A 26 -16.38 -18.13 7.00
C HIS A 26 -16.12 -16.62 6.95
N VAL A 27 -14.93 -16.24 6.49
CA VAL A 27 -14.49 -14.86 6.25
C VAL A 27 -13.88 -14.81 4.84
N ASP A 28 -14.27 -13.84 4.04
CA ASP A 28 -13.77 -13.71 2.66
C ASP A 28 -12.51 -12.84 2.58
N GLU A 29 -12.40 -11.84 3.43
CA GLU A 29 -11.35 -10.82 3.40
C GLU A 29 -11.03 -10.36 4.82
N PHE A 30 -9.81 -9.84 5.01
CA PHE A 30 -9.37 -9.28 6.28
C PHE A 30 -8.62 -7.96 6.06
N GLY A 31 -8.46 -7.15 7.11
CA GLY A 31 -7.76 -5.87 7.06
C GLY A 31 -6.34 -5.97 7.60
N ILE A 32 -5.39 -5.33 6.91
CA ILE A 32 -4.05 -5.04 7.46
C ILE A 32 -3.93 -3.52 7.55
N PRO A 33 -4.09 -2.91 8.73
CA PRO A 33 -3.79 -1.49 8.93
C PRO A 33 -2.28 -1.27 8.79
N PHE A 34 -1.89 -0.09 8.31
CA PHE A 34 -0.49 0.29 8.30
C PHE A 34 -0.02 0.51 9.75
N CYS A 35 1.14 -0.06 10.09
CA CYS A 35 1.74 0.07 11.41
C CYS A 35 3.20 0.52 11.26
N HIS A 36 3.61 1.54 12.02
CA HIS A 36 4.98 2.02 12.09
C HIS A 36 5.27 2.48 13.52
N ASP A 37 6.44 2.09 14.06
CA ASP A 37 6.85 2.39 15.43
C ASP A 37 5.77 2.07 16.50
N SER A 38 5.15 0.88 16.36
CA SER A 38 4.06 0.41 17.22
C SER A 38 2.78 1.27 17.18
N LYS A 39 2.71 2.25 16.26
CA LYS A 39 1.53 3.07 16.04
C LYS A 39 0.73 2.53 14.87
N ILE A 40 -0.53 2.22 15.12
CA ILE A 40 -1.49 1.85 14.08
C ILE A 40 -2.04 3.11 13.44
N TRP A 41 -1.95 3.18 12.11
CA TRP A 41 -2.46 4.28 11.32
C TRP A 41 -3.92 4.03 10.91
N ARG A 42 -4.63 5.13 10.63
CA ARG A 42 -6.03 5.05 10.21
C ARG A 42 -6.22 4.72 8.72
N VAL A 43 -5.25 4.07 8.12
CA VAL A 43 -5.33 3.60 6.73
C VAL A 43 -4.78 2.19 6.66
N GLY A 44 -5.38 1.35 5.83
CA GLY A 44 -4.96 -0.03 5.66
C GLY A 44 -5.39 -0.62 4.34
N ALA A 45 -4.91 -1.83 4.08
CA ALA A 45 -5.26 -2.61 2.90
C ALA A 45 -6.23 -3.74 3.26
N LYS A 46 -7.28 -3.89 2.46
CA LYS A 46 -8.19 -5.02 2.48
C LYS A 46 -7.53 -6.15 1.70
N MET A 47 -7.44 -7.32 2.30
CA MET A 47 -6.66 -8.45 1.80
C MET A 47 -7.54 -9.68 1.61
N ARG A 48 -7.19 -10.49 0.61
CA ARG A 48 -7.78 -11.82 0.37
C ARG A 48 -6.69 -12.87 0.36
N LEU A 49 -6.99 -14.02 0.95
CA LEU A 49 -6.12 -15.21 0.86
C LEU A 49 -6.11 -15.73 -0.59
N VAL A 50 -4.90 -15.85 -1.17
CA VAL A 50 -4.70 -16.44 -2.49
C VAL A 50 -4.42 -17.93 -2.37
N THR A 51 -3.45 -18.29 -1.52
CA THR A 51 -3.05 -19.68 -1.33
C THR A 51 -2.27 -19.88 -0.04
N VAL A 52 -2.33 -21.08 0.51
CA VAL A 52 -1.40 -21.55 1.53
C VAL A 52 -0.21 -22.20 0.82
N GLN A 53 0.93 -21.57 0.89
CA GLN A 53 2.15 -22.00 0.21
C GLN A 53 2.83 -23.15 0.94
N LYS A 54 2.83 -23.09 2.28
CA LYS A 54 3.46 -24.13 3.12
C LYS A 54 2.77 -24.23 4.48
N ARG A 55 2.63 -25.45 4.99
CA ARG A 55 2.17 -25.72 6.36
C ARG A 55 3.32 -26.23 7.19
N HIS A 56 3.40 -25.75 8.42
CA HIS A 56 4.41 -26.14 9.41
C HIS A 56 3.75 -26.79 10.63
N SER A 57 4.53 -27.36 11.52
CA SER A 57 4.05 -27.92 12.79
C SER A 57 3.41 -26.85 13.68
N GLY A 58 2.44 -27.25 14.50
CA GLY A 58 1.75 -26.33 15.42
C GLY A 58 0.80 -25.34 14.73
N GLY A 59 0.27 -25.69 13.55
CA GLY A 59 -0.72 -24.87 12.82
C GLY A 59 -0.16 -23.65 12.10
N LYS A 60 1.16 -23.43 12.17
CA LYS A 60 1.85 -22.34 11.47
C LYS A 60 1.80 -22.57 9.96
N ARG A 61 1.80 -21.46 9.18
CA ARG A 61 1.73 -21.55 7.72
C ARG A 61 2.31 -20.31 7.04
N ASP A 62 2.85 -20.53 5.84
CA ASP A 62 3.21 -19.48 4.92
C ASP A 62 2.08 -19.33 3.90
N VAL A 63 1.64 -18.11 3.68
CA VAL A 63 0.51 -17.81 2.82
C VAL A 63 0.86 -16.69 1.85
N ALA A 64 0.22 -16.69 0.68
CA ALA A 64 0.18 -15.55 -0.21
C ALA A 64 -1.20 -14.88 -0.08
N VAL A 65 -1.19 -13.56 0.12
CA VAL A 65 -2.39 -12.74 0.20
C VAL A 65 -2.30 -11.58 -0.79
N THR A 66 -3.42 -11.18 -1.38
CA THR A 66 -3.47 -10.06 -2.32
C THR A 66 -4.34 -8.94 -1.78
N ALA A 67 -3.90 -7.70 -1.99
CA ALA A 67 -4.67 -6.53 -1.62
C ALA A 67 -5.78 -6.29 -2.64
N THR A 68 -7.04 -6.29 -2.16
CA THR A 68 -8.25 -6.09 -2.96
C THR A 68 -8.77 -4.66 -2.89
N GLY A 69 -8.42 -3.92 -1.82
CA GLY A 69 -8.91 -2.57 -1.61
C GLY A 69 -8.14 -1.82 -0.53
N LEU A 70 -8.65 -0.64 -0.23
CA LEU A 70 -8.16 0.24 0.84
C LEU A 70 -9.30 0.55 1.81
N PHE A 71 -8.96 0.80 3.06
CA PHE A 71 -9.92 1.25 4.07
C PHE A 71 -9.34 2.34 4.98
N ARG A 72 -10.25 3.09 5.61
CA ARG A 72 -9.97 3.91 6.78
C ARG A 72 -10.45 3.18 8.03
N LEU A 73 -9.56 3.04 9.01
CA LEU A 73 -9.88 2.46 10.31
C LEU A 73 -10.56 3.52 11.18
N ALA A 74 -11.80 3.31 11.55
CA ALA A 74 -12.54 4.15 12.48
C ALA A 74 -12.21 3.76 13.92
N ASN A 75 -12.29 2.47 14.23
CA ASN A 75 -12.01 1.90 15.54
C ASN A 75 -11.41 0.50 15.40
N MET A 76 -10.63 0.07 16.40
CA MET A 76 -10.12 -1.28 16.49
C MET A 76 -10.25 -1.77 17.93
N ASP A 77 -10.85 -2.94 18.10
CA ASP A 77 -10.94 -3.64 19.37
C ASP A 77 -9.91 -4.78 19.37
N GLU A 78 -8.91 -4.63 20.21
CA GLU A 78 -7.86 -5.64 20.43
C GLU A 78 -8.26 -6.67 21.50
N THR A 79 -9.37 -6.42 22.19
CA THR A 79 -9.86 -7.31 23.26
C THR A 79 -10.43 -8.58 22.64
N PRO A 80 -9.97 -9.77 23.05
CA PRO A 80 -10.55 -11.01 22.57
C PRO A 80 -12.06 -11.08 22.92
N GLY A 81 -12.89 -11.13 21.86
CA GLY A 81 -14.33 -11.27 21.97
C GLY A 81 -14.78 -12.67 21.57
N VAL A 82 -15.75 -12.74 20.65
CA VAL A 82 -16.25 -14.00 20.08
C VAL A 82 -15.15 -14.73 19.29
N VAL A 83 -14.23 -13.97 18.70
CA VAL A 83 -13.05 -14.49 17.98
C VAL A 83 -11.76 -14.00 18.66
N PRO A 84 -10.65 -14.78 18.58
CA PRO A 84 -9.40 -14.41 19.25
C PRO A 84 -8.56 -13.36 18.52
N TYR A 85 -8.91 -12.99 17.28
CA TYR A 85 -8.22 -11.98 16.50
C TYR A 85 -8.91 -10.62 16.61
N PRO A 86 -8.15 -9.51 16.44
CA PRO A 86 -8.71 -8.16 16.53
C PRO A 86 -9.83 -7.93 15.51
N LEU A 87 -10.84 -7.19 15.92
CA LEU A 87 -11.91 -6.70 15.05
C LEU A 87 -11.81 -5.19 14.90
N GLY A 88 -12.20 -4.66 13.74
CA GLY A 88 -12.16 -3.24 13.48
C GLY A 88 -13.37 -2.76 12.70
N GLU A 89 -13.82 -1.56 13.04
CA GLU A 89 -14.77 -0.82 12.25
C GLU A 89 -14.04 -0.05 11.16
N VAL A 90 -14.38 -0.31 9.91
CA VAL A 90 -13.69 0.25 8.76
C VAL A 90 -14.65 0.95 7.81
N GLN A 91 -14.20 2.06 7.24
CA GLN A 91 -14.81 2.70 6.09
C GLN A 91 -14.02 2.33 4.84
N GLU A 92 -14.63 1.58 3.93
CA GLU A 92 -13.99 1.28 2.65
C GLU A 92 -13.72 2.56 1.86
N ILE A 93 -12.51 2.65 1.31
CA ILE A 93 -12.18 3.68 0.33
C ILE A 93 -12.65 3.14 -1.03
N ARG A 94 -13.89 3.47 -1.37
CA ARG A 94 -14.54 3.01 -2.61
C ARG A 94 -14.07 3.81 -3.82
N GLU A 95 -14.25 3.20 -4.99
CA GLU A 95 -14.01 3.86 -6.28
C GLU A 95 -12.60 4.47 -6.48
N TRP A 96 -11.63 4.05 -5.64
CA TRP A 96 -10.25 4.53 -5.74
C TRP A 96 -9.66 4.35 -7.15
N THR A 97 -10.12 3.36 -7.92
CA THR A 97 -9.72 3.13 -9.32
C THR A 97 -10.20 4.24 -10.26
N LYS A 98 -11.27 4.95 -9.88
CA LYS A 98 -11.87 6.03 -10.68
C LYS A 98 -11.35 7.41 -10.28
N TRP A 99 -10.54 7.53 -9.23
CA TRP A 99 -10.03 8.81 -8.80
C TRP A 99 -9.09 9.39 -9.85
N PRO A 100 -9.48 10.52 -10.48
CA PRO A 100 -8.67 11.11 -11.52
C PRO A 100 -7.38 11.68 -10.94
N LEU A 101 -6.33 11.64 -11.74
CA LEU A 101 -5.14 12.43 -11.46
C LEU A 101 -5.42 13.86 -11.89
N GLY A 102 -5.34 14.82 -10.96
CA GLY A 102 -5.51 16.24 -11.26
C GLY A 102 -4.41 16.75 -12.20
N LYS A 103 -4.72 17.81 -12.96
CA LYS A 103 -3.82 18.36 -13.96
C LYS A 103 -2.41 18.64 -13.43
N ALA A 104 -2.29 19.28 -12.27
CA ALA A 104 -0.98 19.60 -11.66
C ALA A 104 -0.14 18.33 -11.40
N CYS A 105 -0.75 17.27 -10.86
CA CYS A 105 -0.04 16.01 -10.65
C CYS A 105 0.30 15.30 -11.97
N ALA A 106 -0.55 15.41 -12.98
CA ALA A 106 -0.28 14.84 -14.29
C ALA A 106 0.90 15.55 -14.97
N ASP A 107 0.88 16.88 -14.97
CA ASP A 107 1.96 17.71 -15.52
C ASP A 107 3.30 17.42 -14.78
N ALA A 108 3.26 17.33 -13.45
CA ALA A 108 4.44 17.00 -12.63
C ALA A 108 4.96 15.58 -12.87
N ARG A 109 4.07 14.58 -13.02
CA ARG A 109 4.43 13.22 -13.41
C ARG A 109 5.13 13.19 -14.77
N ASP A 110 4.59 13.88 -15.77
CA ASP A 110 5.16 13.91 -17.11
C ASP A 110 6.54 14.58 -17.11
N ALA A 111 6.71 15.63 -16.32
CA ALA A 111 7.99 16.26 -16.09
C ALA A 111 8.99 15.34 -15.37
N LEU A 112 8.53 14.57 -14.36
CA LEU A 112 9.35 13.54 -13.69
C LEU A 112 9.82 12.48 -14.69
N ILE A 113 8.92 11.96 -15.52
CA ILE A 113 9.25 10.98 -16.57
C ILE A 113 10.30 11.53 -17.52
N HIS A 114 10.17 12.80 -17.91
CA HIS A 114 11.17 13.49 -18.75
C HIS A 114 12.54 13.55 -18.05
N ASP A 115 12.57 14.00 -16.78
CA ASP A 115 13.79 14.09 -15.98
C ASP A 115 14.46 12.71 -15.83
N MET A 116 13.68 11.64 -15.54
CA MET A 116 14.19 10.26 -15.44
C MET A 116 14.80 9.80 -16.77
N LYS A 117 14.11 10.02 -17.91
CA LYS A 117 14.61 9.62 -19.23
C LYS A 117 15.90 10.35 -19.58
N SER A 118 16.03 11.63 -19.23
CA SER A 118 17.25 12.42 -19.49
C SER A 118 18.47 11.98 -18.66
N HIS A 119 18.25 11.22 -17.58
CA HIS A 119 19.29 10.64 -16.73
C HIS A 119 19.42 9.11 -16.91
N ASP A 120 18.92 8.55 -18.02
CA ASP A 120 18.94 7.12 -18.33
C ASP A 120 18.33 6.23 -17.23
N MET A 121 17.38 6.78 -16.46
CA MET A 121 16.70 6.06 -15.39
C MET A 121 15.50 5.27 -15.90
N TYR A 122 15.23 4.11 -15.28
CA TYR A 122 14.07 3.30 -15.61
C TYR A 122 12.76 3.98 -15.13
N VAL A 123 11.86 4.26 -16.06
CA VAL A 123 10.61 4.97 -15.80
C VAL A 123 9.51 4.05 -15.23
N GLY A 124 9.59 2.75 -15.47
CA GLY A 124 8.59 1.79 -15.01
C GLY A 124 7.18 2.06 -15.55
N ASN A 125 6.17 1.86 -14.70
CA ASN A 125 4.75 2.01 -15.05
C ASN A 125 4.17 3.36 -14.58
N LEU A 126 4.88 4.47 -14.79
CA LEU A 126 4.37 5.79 -14.36
C LEU A 126 3.39 6.43 -15.35
N GLU A 127 3.44 6.04 -16.62
CA GLU A 127 2.61 6.63 -17.68
C GLU A 127 1.12 6.24 -17.52
N ASN A 128 0.23 7.19 -17.80
CA ASN A 128 -1.22 7.00 -17.85
C ASN A 128 -1.87 6.40 -16.58
N GLN A 129 -1.27 6.59 -15.41
CA GLN A 129 -1.79 6.08 -14.14
C GLN A 129 -2.78 7.06 -13.48
N GLY A 130 -3.85 6.52 -12.89
CA GLY A 130 -4.69 7.26 -11.95
C GLY A 130 -3.98 7.49 -10.62
N LEU A 131 -4.60 8.28 -9.72
CA LEU A 131 -4.00 8.75 -8.47
C LEU A 131 -3.37 7.61 -7.63
N ILE A 132 -4.13 6.57 -7.33
CA ILE A 132 -3.67 5.46 -6.46
C ILE A 132 -2.56 4.64 -7.12
N ARG A 133 -2.65 4.41 -8.42
CA ARG A 133 -1.62 3.68 -9.17
C ARG A 133 -0.32 4.48 -9.26
N LEU A 134 -0.41 5.79 -9.42
CA LEU A 134 0.77 6.64 -9.41
C LEU A 134 1.47 6.60 -8.04
N ILE A 135 0.71 6.69 -6.93
CA ILE A 135 1.26 6.51 -5.57
C ILE A 135 1.95 5.15 -5.43
N GLN A 136 1.37 4.09 -5.99
CA GLN A 136 1.93 2.74 -5.94
C GLN A 136 3.27 2.63 -6.68
N HIS A 137 3.39 3.27 -7.85
CA HIS A 137 4.53 3.09 -8.76
C HIS A 137 5.62 4.17 -8.65
N LEU A 138 5.39 5.21 -7.85
CA LEU A 138 6.33 6.34 -7.70
C LEU A 138 7.65 5.98 -6.99
N GLY A 139 7.80 4.76 -6.47
CA GLY A 139 9.01 4.34 -5.75
C GLY A 139 9.14 4.88 -4.33
N ILE A 140 8.08 5.46 -3.77
CA ILE A 140 8.02 5.93 -2.38
C ILE A 140 7.82 4.76 -1.41
N ASP A 141 8.35 4.90 -0.20
CA ASP A 141 8.25 3.86 0.83
C ASP A 141 6.83 3.70 1.40
N ALA A 142 6.64 2.67 2.21
CA ALA A 142 5.34 2.34 2.77
C ALA A 142 4.79 3.45 3.70
N MET A 143 5.66 4.13 4.45
CA MET A 143 5.27 5.22 5.35
C MET A 143 4.79 6.43 4.55
N GLN A 144 5.51 6.83 3.51
CA GLN A 144 5.13 7.92 2.62
C GLN A 144 3.81 7.63 1.89
N ARG A 145 3.59 6.39 1.46
CA ARG A 145 2.30 5.95 0.89
C ARG A 145 1.17 6.08 1.91
N ALA A 146 1.41 5.66 3.17
CA ALA A 146 0.42 5.77 4.23
C ALA A 146 0.10 7.24 4.59
N GLU A 147 1.10 8.12 4.61
CA GLU A 147 0.92 9.56 4.82
C GLU A 147 0.00 10.17 3.76
N ILE A 148 0.25 9.90 2.47
CA ILE A 148 -0.58 10.38 1.37
C ILE A 148 -2.01 9.83 1.49
N LEU A 149 -2.16 8.52 1.70
CA LEU A 149 -3.47 7.86 1.79
C LEU A 149 -4.27 8.27 3.04
N SER A 150 -3.61 8.76 4.08
CA SER A 150 -4.24 9.25 5.31
C SER A 150 -4.80 10.66 5.18
N GLN A 151 -4.52 11.37 4.09
CA GLN A 151 -5.06 12.70 3.86
C GLN A 151 -6.60 12.70 3.84
N PRO A 152 -7.23 13.78 4.34
CA PRO A 152 -8.69 13.80 4.57
C PRO A 152 -9.51 13.84 3.26
N SER A 153 -8.92 14.24 2.15
CA SER A 153 -9.60 14.34 0.86
C SER A 153 -8.69 13.96 -0.31
N THR A 154 -9.30 13.63 -1.45
CA THR A 154 -8.57 13.36 -2.69
C THR A 154 -7.72 14.55 -3.12
N GLN A 155 -8.21 15.78 -2.90
CA GLN A 155 -7.45 16.98 -3.20
C GLN A 155 -6.18 17.09 -2.32
N ALA A 156 -6.30 16.84 -1.01
CA ALA A 156 -5.16 16.84 -0.11
C ALA A 156 -4.15 15.71 -0.44
N MET A 157 -4.65 14.53 -0.86
CA MET A 157 -3.79 13.45 -1.36
C MET A 157 -3.00 13.88 -2.58
N GLN A 158 -3.64 14.57 -3.54
CA GLN A 158 -2.99 15.06 -4.75
C GLN A 158 -1.94 16.12 -4.43
N GLN A 159 -2.23 17.03 -3.50
CA GLN A 159 -1.25 18.02 -3.05
C GLN A 159 -0.02 17.35 -2.43
N SER A 160 -0.22 16.40 -1.52
CA SER A 160 0.87 15.64 -0.90
C SER A 160 1.67 14.81 -1.92
N LEU A 161 1.00 14.22 -2.91
CA LEU A 161 1.65 13.51 -4.02
C LEU A 161 2.47 14.45 -4.88
N LEU A 162 1.93 15.64 -5.23
CA LEU A 162 2.64 16.66 -6.01
C LEU A 162 3.95 17.05 -5.34
N GLU A 163 3.93 17.32 -4.04
CA GLU A 163 5.13 17.66 -3.25
C GLU A 163 6.19 16.54 -3.32
N ARG A 164 5.76 15.27 -3.28
CA ARG A 164 6.68 14.13 -3.41
C ARG A 164 7.26 14.02 -4.81
N ILE A 165 6.47 14.21 -5.85
CA ILE A 165 6.95 14.21 -7.24
C ILE A 165 7.99 15.32 -7.43
N GLU A 166 7.69 16.53 -6.99
CA GLU A 166 8.61 17.67 -7.12
C GLU A 166 9.90 17.48 -6.33
N MET A 167 9.82 16.88 -5.13
CA MET A 167 11.01 16.52 -4.36
C MET A 167 11.88 15.51 -5.10
N THR A 168 11.26 14.45 -5.65
CA THR A 168 11.96 13.42 -6.43
C THR A 168 12.64 14.02 -7.65
N ARG A 169 11.97 14.92 -8.37
CA ARG A 169 12.53 15.62 -9.52
C ARG A 169 13.78 16.43 -9.14
N ARG A 170 13.71 17.19 -8.05
CA ARG A 170 14.88 17.97 -7.57
C ARG A 170 16.07 17.07 -7.25
N LEU A 171 15.84 15.91 -6.63
CA LEU A 171 16.91 14.95 -6.33
C LEU A 171 17.54 14.40 -7.61
N ILE A 172 16.75 14.06 -8.62
CA ILE A 172 17.25 13.59 -9.92
C ILE A 172 18.08 14.69 -10.60
N GLN A 173 17.59 15.92 -10.67
CA GLN A 173 18.27 17.04 -11.29
C GLN A 173 19.59 17.44 -10.61
N GLN A 174 19.72 17.15 -9.30
CA GLN A 174 20.94 17.39 -8.53
C GLN A 174 21.92 16.23 -8.54
N SER A 175 21.51 15.06 -9.05
CA SER A 175 22.40 13.89 -9.15
C SER A 175 23.40 14.10 -10.27
N PRO A 176 24.69 13.79 -10.02
CA PRO A 176 25.68 13.75 -11.11
C PRO A 176 25.23 12.71 -12.16
N GLN A 177 25.47 12.99 -13.44
CA GLN A 177 25.14 12.06 -14.55
C GLN A 177 25.94 10.73 -14.54
N ASP A 178 26.77 10.53 -13.53
CA ASP A 178 27.57 9.32 -13.36
C ASP A 178 26.70 8.27 -12.66
N GLY A 179 26.13 7.37 -13.44
CA GLY A 179 25.33 6.16 -13.18
C GLY A 179 25.38 5.42 -11.83
N SER A 180 25.56 6.09 -10.70
CA SER A 180 25.45 5.49 -9.36
C SER A 180 23.99 5.56 -8.89
N SER A 181 23.37 4.40 -8.88
CA SER A 181 21.95 4.16 -8.54
C SER A 181 21.51 4.83 -7.23
N LEU A 182 20.59 5.79 -7.33
CA LEU A 182 19.87 6.39 -6.20
C LEU A 182 18.69 5.52 -5.69
N PHE A 183 18.45 4.40 -6.33
CA PHE A 183 17.39 3.46 -5.94
C PHE A 183 17.98 2.08 -5.69
N VAL A 184 18.37 1.83 -4.45
CA VAL A 184 18.56 0.47 -3.94
C VAL A 184 17.24 0.06 -3.31
N ASN A 185 16.68 -1.03 -3.79
CA ASN A 185 15.45 -1.76 -3.44
C ASN A 185 14.81 -1.47 -2.08
#